data_7dfdfd7ec7082e0431ff17b633fa5544
#
_entry.id   7dfdfd7ec7082e0431ff17b633fa5544
#
_cell.length_a   1.000
_cell.length_b   1.000
_cell.length_c   1.000
_cell.angle_alpha   90.00
_cell.angle_beta   90.00
_cell.angle_gamma   90.00
#
_symmetry.space_group_name_H-M   'P 1'
#
loop_
_entity.id
_entity.type
_entity.pdbx_description
1 polymer ?
#
loop_
_entity_poly.entity_id
_entity_poly.type
_entity_poly.pdbx_seq_one_letter_code
_entity_poly.pdbx_strand_id
1 'polypeptide(L)'
;SLGSLMAVSPTVRAAVVRWVTEWYETHIVYRYSGEQITGEMPQYEITDLPEGYAEDERVNWPSYVSVVYQNKDTGKTIYLDCTYMQQGSASDYVTDGVEVVSVIVNGFSGQLFLTDDWENKWNTITWIDAERNLQFEIDANVNRDVILHMAESVSLVKTEK
;
A
#
# COMPACT_ATOMS: atom_id res chain seq x y z
N SER A 1 -11.26 0.42 35.14
CA SER A 1 -10.58 -0.88 35.15
C SER A 1 -10.24 -1.33 33.73
N LEU A 2 -9.29 -2.20 33.63
CA LEU A 2 -8.92 -2.77 32.33
C LEU A 2 -10.07 -3.52 31.67
N GLY A 3 -10.89 -4.20 32.47
CA GLY A 3 -12.05 -4.91 31.97
C GLY A 3 -13.10 -3.97 31.37
N SER A 4 -13.32 -2.81 31.98
CA SER A 4 -14.23 -1.80 31.46
C SER A 4 -13.74 -1.22 30.14
N LEU A 5 -12.44 -0.94 30.00
CA LEU A 5 -11.85 -0.46 28.75
C LEU A 5 -12.02 -1.47 27.63
N MET A 6 -11.76 -2.74 27.90
CA MET A 6 -11.92 -3.81 26.91
C MET A 6 -13.37 -3.97 26.49
N ALA A 7 -14.33 -3.79 27.40
CA ALA A 7 -15.75 -3.86 27.09
C ALA A 7 -16.24 -2.65 26.29
N VAL A 8 -15.64 -1.47 26.51
CA VAL A 8 -16.10 -0.22 25.89
C VAL A 8 -15.63 -0.06 24.44
N SER A 9 -14.54 -0.75 24.05
CA SER A 9 -13.96 -0.58 22.71
C SER A 9 -13.88 -1.86 21.88
N PRO A 10 -15.02 -2.56 21.66
CA PRO A 10 -14.99 -3.75 20.81
C PRO A 10 -14.64 -3.43 19.35
N THR A 11 -14.99 -2.24 18.88
CA THR A 11 -14.67 -1.80 17.51
C THR A 11 -13.16 -1.66 17.29
N VAL A 12 -12.46 -1.11 18.29
CA VAL A 12 -10.99 -0.96 18.23
C VAL A 12 -10.32 -2.34 18.21
N ARG A 13 -10.80 -3.27 19.01
CA ARG A 13 -10.29 -4.63 19.04
C ARG A 13 -10.51 -5.35 17.70
N ALA A 14 -11.69 -5.20 17.11
CA ALA A 14 -11.99 -5.78 15.81
C ALA A 14 -11.08 -5.22 14.73
N ALA A 15 -10.81 -3.91 14.74
CA ALA A 15 -9.89 -3.28 13.79
C ALA A 15 -8.48 -3.83 13.93
N VAL A 16 -8.00 -4.03 15.17
CA VAL A 16 -6.65 -4.54 15.43
C VAL A 16 -6.47 -5.97 14.92
N VAL A 17 -7.49 -6.80 14.98
CA VAL A 17 -7.40 -8.22 14.57
C VAL A 17 -7.82 -8.48 13.13
N ARG A 18 -8.29 -7.48 12.39
CA ARG A 18 -8.70 -7.63 10.99
C ARG A 18 -7.56 -7.98 10.06
N TRP A 19 -6.37 -7.53 10.38
CA TRP A 19 -5.19 -7.67 9.56
C TRP A 19 -4.18 -8.58 10.23
N VAL A 20 -3.71 -9.58 9.49
CA VAL A 20 -2.66 -10.49 9.94
C VAL A 20 -1.57 -10.51 8.88
N THR A 21 -0.32 -10.35 9.31
CA THR A 21 0.85 -10.53 8.46
C THR A 21 1.47 -11.87 8.81
N GLU A 22 1.52 -12.77 7.83
CA GLU A 22 2.11 -14.09 7.99
C GLU A 22 3.48 -14.13 7.32
N TRP A 23 4.51 -14.47 8.09
CA TRP A 23 5.89 -14.51 7.61
C TRP A 23 6.28 -15.95 7.32
N TYR A 24 6.63 -16.21 6.07
CA TYR A 24 7.13 -17.50 5.62
C TYR A 24 8.56 -17.33 5.11
N GLU A 25 9.26 -18.44 4.91
CA GLU A 25 10.68 -18.44 4.49
C GLU A 25 10.88 -17.70 3.15
N THR A 26 9.94 -17.87 2.21
CA THR A 26 10.07 -17.34 0.84
C THR A 26 9.04 -16.31 0.46
N HIS A 27 8.11 -15.97 1.38
CA HIS A 27 7.05 -15.01 1.07
C HIS A 27 6.42 -14.44 2.34
N ILE A 28 5.74 -13.32 2.18
CA ILE A 28 4.94 -12.67 3.21
C ILE A 28 3.51 -12.61 2.70
N VAL A 29 2.56 -12.95 3.55
CA VAL A 29 1.13 -12.90 3.22
C VAL A 29 0.45 -11.89 4.14
N TYR A 30 -0.28 -10.97 3.54
CA TYR A 30 -1.17 -10.05 4.26
C TYR A 30 -2.60 -10.58 4.11
N ARG A 31 -3.19 -10.94 5.21
CA ARG A 31 -4.52 -11.59 5.23
C ARG A 31 -5.52 -10.72 5.97
N TYR A 32 -6.65 -10.51 5.34
CA TYR A 32 -7.76 -9.76 5.93
C TYR A 32 -8.89 -10.72 6.33
N SER A 33 -9.39 -10.56 7.54
CA SER A 33 -10.48 -11.38 8.08
C SER A 33 -11.57 -10.48 8.71
N GLY A 34 -12.10 -9.56 7.94
CA GLY A 34 -13.14 -8.65 8.38
C GLY A 34 -14.36 -8.74 7.47
N GLU A 35 -15.27 -7.82 7.68
CA GLU A 35 -16.44 -7.67 6.83
C GLU A 35 -16.03 -7.10 5.47
N GLN A 36 -16.82 -7.38 4.46
CA GLN A 36 -16.61 -6.78 3.15
C GLN A 36 -16.85 -5.28 3.22
N ILE A 37 -15.88 -4.51 2.72
CA ILE A 37 -16.00 -3.07 2.64
C ILE A 37 -16.89 -2.72 1.46
N THR A 38 -17.95 -1.96 1.73
CA THR A 38 -18.86 -1.44 0.73
C THR A 38 -18.73 0.08 0.67
N GLY A 39 -18.91 0.63 -0.49
CA GLY A 39 -18.81 2.07 -0.70
C GLY A 39 -17.95 2.39 -1.91
N GLU A 40 -17.90 3.66 -2.24
CA GLU A 40 -17.10 4.12 -3.35
C GLU A 40 -15.63 4.11 -2.98
N MET A 41 -14.79 3.58 -3.88
CA MET A 41 -13.35 3.55 -3.68
C MET A 41 -12.79 4.97 -3.71
N PRO A 42 -12.13 5.44 -2.64
CA PRO A 42 -11.53 6.77 -2.66
C PRO A 42 -10.37 6.83 -3.65
N GLN A 43 -10.16 8.01 -4.22
CA GLN A 43 -9.10 8.25 -5.19
C GLN A 43 -7.87 8.81 -4.51
N TYR A 44 -6.74 8.14 -4.69
CA TYR A 44 -5.45 8.55 -4.15
C TYR A 44 -4.47 8.86 -5.28
N GLU A 45 -3.47 9.66 -4.97
CA GLU A 45 -2.38 9.98 -5.89
C GLU A 45 -1.07 10.13 -5.15
N ILE A 46 0.03 9.92 -5.85
CA ILE A 46 1.36 10.29 -5.36
C ILE A 46 1.52 11.78 -5.65
N THR A 47 1.67 12.59 -4.61
CA THR A 47 1.77 14.05 -4.78
C THR A 47 3.20 14.53 -5.01
N ASP A 48 4.19 13.72 -4.69
CA ASP A 48 5.60 14.07 -4.88
C ASP A 48 6.30 13.00 -5.72
N LEU A 49 6.11 13.12 -7.03
CA LEU A 49 6.72 12.23 -8.02
C LEU A 49 8.16 12.66 -8.32
N PRO A 50 9.03 11.70 -8.68
CA PRO A 50 10.35 12.07 -9.24
C PRO A 50 10.18 12.89 -10.51
N GLU A 51 11.21 13.66 -10.84
CA GLU A 51 11.23 14.52 -12.02
C GLU A 51 10.95 13.73 -13.30
N GLY A 52 10.10 14.28 -14.15
CA GLY A 52 9.77 13.71 -15.44
C GLY A 52 8.60 12.75 -15.46
N TYR A 53 8.08 12.35 -14.31
CA TYR A 53 6.91 11.47 -14.22
C TYR A 53 5.61 12.27 -14.14
N ALA A 54 4.58 11.74 -14.79
CA ALA A 54 3.23 12.29 -14.72
C ALA A 54 2.22 11.14 -14.79
N GLU A 55 1.05 11.36 -14.23
CA GLU A 55 -0.04 10.38 -14.32
C GLU A 55 -0.42 10.16 -15.78
N ASP A 56 -0.42 8.90 -16.21
CA ASP A 56 -0.72 8.50 -17.58
C ASP A 56 -2.06 7.79 -17.69
N GLU A 57 -2.36 6.90 -16.75
CA GLU A 57 -3.58 6.10 -16.76
C GLU A 57 -4.07 5.86 -15.34
N ARG A 58 -5.40 5.84 -15.21
CA ARG A 58 -6.06 5.51 -13.94
C ARG A 58 -7.22 4.55 -14.23
N VAL A 59 -7.19 3.40 -13.56
CA VAL A 59 -8.24 2.38 -13.68
C VAL A 59 -8.99 2.31 -12.37
N ASN A 60 -10.31 2.47 -12.43
CA ASN A 60 -11.17 2.47 -11.25
C ASN A 60 -12.11 1.26 -11.28
N TRP A 61 -12.00 0.43 -10.25
CA TRP A 61 -12.89 -0.69 -10.00
C TRP A 61 -13.54 -0.47 -8.63
N PRO A 62 -14.67 -1.08 -8.32
CA PRO A 62 -15.33 -0.83 -7.03
C PRO A 62 -14.48 -1.04 -5.79
N SER A 63 -13.53 -1.99 -5.83
CA SER A 63 -12.68 -2.30 -4.68
C SER A 63 -11.18 -2.05 -4.93
N TYR A 64 -10.85 -1.40 -6.05
CA TYR A 64 -9.45 -1.32 -6.49
C TYR A 64 -9.24 -0.15 -7.42
N VAL A 65 -8.15 0.58 -7.20
CA VAL A 65 -7.69 1.65 -8.10
C VAL A 65 -6.24 1.40 -8.44
N SER A 66 -5.91 1.43 -9.71
CA SER A 66 -4.54 1.37 -10.20
C SER A 66 -4.20 2.65 -10.96
N VAL A 67 -3.10 3.26 -10.58
CA VAL A 67 -2.61 4.50 -11.21
C VAL A 67 -1.24 4.24 -11.79
N VAL A 68 -1.06 4.58 -13.05
CA VAL A 68 0.22 4.46 -13.76
C VAL A 68 0.78 5.86 -14.00
N TYR A 69 1.99 6.07 -13.53
CA TYR A 69 2.76 7.29 -13.80
C TYR A 69 3.88 6.93 -14.76
N GLN A 70 4.06 7.71 -15.78
CA GLN A 70 5.05 7.43 -16.81
C GLN A 70 6.04 8.58 -16.95
N ASN A 71 7.31 8.22 -17.15
CA ASN A 71 8.35 9.15 -17.56
C ASN A 71 8.56 8.96 -19.06
N LYS A 72 8.14 9.93 -19.86
CA LYS A 72 8.22 9.86 -21.32
C LYS A 72 9.64 9.90 -21.86
N ASP A 73 10.57 10.46 -21.10
CA ASP A 73 11.97 10.56 -21.52
C ASP A 73 12.71 9.24 -21.34
N THR A 74 12.41 8.50 -20.27
CA THR A 74 13.11 7.23 -19.95
C THR A 74 12.26 6.00 -20.30
N GLY A 75 10.96 6.16 -20.50
CA GLY A 75 10.03 5.05 -20.70
C GLY A 75 9.73 4.27 -19.43
N LYS A 76 10.22 4.69 -18.27
CA LYS A 76 9.98 4.01 -17.00
C LYS A 76 8.62 4.38 -16.43
N THR A 77 8.06 3.46 -15.65
CA THR A 77 6.73 3.61 -15.04
C THR A 77 6.81 3.44 -13.53
N ILE A 78 5.86 4.09 -12.85
CA ILE A 78 5.59 3.89 -11.43
C ILE A 78 4.12 3.44 -11.34
N TYR A 79 3.86 2.41 -10.53
CA TYR A 79 2.50 1.91 -10.29
C TYR A 79 2.11 2.21 -8.85
N LEU A 80 0.93 2.78 -8.68
CA LEU A 80 0.28 2.93 -7.38
C LEU A 80 -1.01 2.12 -7.40
N ASP A 81 -1.12 1.16 -6.49
CA ASP A 81 -2.32 0.34 -6.35
C ASP A 81 -2.92 0.58 -4.97
N CYS A 82 -4.23 0.82 -4.95
CA CYS A 82 -5.02 1.00 -3.73
C CYS A 82 -6.15 -0.01 -3.76
N THR A 83 -6.23 -0.86 -2.74
CA THR A 83 -7.18 -1.96 -2.72
C THR A 83 -7.95 -1.96 -1.41
N TYR A 84 -9.29 -2.00 -1.47
CA TYR A 84 -10.09 -2.38 -0.30
C TYR A 84 -9.87 -3.85 -0.03
N MET A 85 -9.54 -4.17 1.20
CA MET A 85 -9.41 -5.57 1.60
C MET A 85 -10.78 -6.14 1.91
N GLN A 86 -11.07 -7.27 1.31
CA GLN A 86 -12.34 -7.95 1.45
C GLN A 86 -12.17 -9.22 2.26
N GLN A 87 -13.26 -9.70 2.85
CA GLN A 87 -13.25 -10.91 3.64
C GLN A 87 -12.63 -12.08 2.85
N GLY A 88 -11.69 -12.75 3.47
CA GLY A 88 -11.01 -13.88 2.86
C GLY A 88 -9.92 -13.51 1.86
N SER A 89 -9.70 -12.22 1.61
CA SER A 89 -8.63 -11.81 0.68
C SER A 89 -7.26 -11.92 1.32
N ALA A 90 -6.26 -12.16 0.49
CA ALA A 90 -4.87 -12.23 0.89
C ALA A 90 -3.98 -11.68 -0.23
N SER A 91 -2.94 -10.97 0.15
CA SER A 91 -1.90 -10.50 -0.77
C SER A 91 -0.60 -11.23 -0.44
N ASP A 92 0.03 -11.80 -1.45
CA ASP A 92 1.23 -12.61 -1.31
C ASP A 92 2.41 -11.90 -1.98
N TYR A 93 3.52 -11.76 -1.25
CA TYR A 93 4.74 -11.12 -1.74
C TYR A 93 5.91 -12.10 -1.62
N VAL A 94 6.56 -12.37 -2.74
CA VAL A 94 7.75 -13.23 -2.78
C VAL A 94 8.93 -12.45 -2.19
N THR A 95 9.61 -13.06 -1.20
CA THR A 95 10.73 -12.44 -0.49
C THR A 95 12.08 -13.02 -0.89
N ASP A 96 12.09 -14.05 -1.73
CA ASP A 96 13.32 -14.67 -2.19
C ASP A 96 14.10 -13.71 -3.10
N GLY A 97 15.36 -13.44 -2.76
CA GLY A 97 16.20 -12.52 -3.52
C GLY A 97 15.96 -11.04 -3.24
N VAL A 98 15.16 -10.70 -2.24
CA VAL A 98 14.92 -9.30 -1.84
C VAL A 98 15.17 -9.11 -0.36
N GLU A 99 15.59 -7.91 0.02
CA GLU A 99 15.69 -7.50 1.42
C GLU A 99 14.34 -6.93 1.85
N VAL A 100 13.81 -7.40 2.97
CA VAL A 100 12.55 -6.88 3.51
C VAL A 100 12.85 -6.00 4.71
N VAL A 101 12.34 -4.77 4.67
CA VAL A 101 12.53 -3.78 5.73
C VAL A 101 11.15 -3.32 6.21
N SER A 102 10.93 -3.40 7.50
CA SER A 102 9.68 -2.85 8.09
C SER A 102 9.78 -1.33 8.18
N VAL A 103 8.71 -0.66 7.81
CA VAL A 103 8.63 0.80 7.77
C VAL A 103 7.30 1.28 8.35
N ILE A 104 7.24 2.57 8.65
CA ILE A 104 5.99 3.26 9.00
C ILE A 104 5.75 4.32 7.93
N VAL A 105 4.58 4.26 7.31
CA VAL A 105 4.15 5.23 6.30
C VAL A 105 2.96 6.01 6.87
N ASN A 106 3.19 7.27 7.19
CA ASN A 106 2.15 8.15 7.76
C ASN A 106 1.41 7.53 8.96
N GLY A 107 2.17 6.83 9.82
CA GLY A 107 1.62 6.18 11.02
C GLY A 107 1.14 4.75 10.81
N PHE A 108 1.16 4.23 9.60
CA PHE A 108 0.73 2.86 9.30
C PHE A 108 1.91 1.94 9.04
N SER A 109 1.82 0.71 9.52
CA SER A 109 2.86 -0.31 9.32
C SER A 109 2.91 -0.77 7.88
N GLY A 110 4.11 -0.94 7.37
CA GLY A 110 4.34 -1.44 6.03
C GLY A 110 5.70 -2.11 5.90
N GLN A 111 5.99 -2.59 4.71
CA GLN A 111 7.25 -3.22 4.38
C GLN A 111 7.79 -2.71 3.04
N LEU A 112 9.09 -2.56 3.00
CA LEU A 112 9.84 -2.35 1.76
C LEU A 112 10.42 -3.69 1.31
N PHE A 113 10.27 -3.97 0.03
CA PHE A 113 10.89 -5.12 -0.63
C PHE A 113 11.96 -4.56 -1.57
N LEU A 114 13.21 -4.67 -1.15
CA LEU A 114 14.32 -4.01 -1.81
C LEU A 114 15.14 -4.99 -2.64
N THR A 115 15.46 -4.58 -3.85
CA THR A 115 16.42 -5.26 -4.71
C THR A 115 17.69 -4.40 -4.81
N ASP A 116 18.84 -5.04 -4.99
CA ASP A 116 20.10 -4.36 -5.24
C ASP A 116 20.21 -3.83 -6.69
N ASP A 117 19.33 -4.30 -7.57
CA ASP A 117 19.27 -3.90 -8.99
C ASP A 117 17.99 -3.12 -9.28
N TRP A 118 17.69 -2.10 -8.49
CA TRP A 118 16.44 -1.35 -8.61
C TRP A 118 16.31 -0.58 -9.93
N GLU A 119 17.40 -0.38 -10.66
CA GLU A 119 17.33 0.27 -11.97
C GLU A 119 16.68 -0.62 -13.02
N ASN A 120 16.83 -1.95 -12.91
CA ASN A 120 16.27 -2.93 -13.83
C ASN A 120 15.11 -3.72 -13.24
N LYS A 121 15.04 -3.82 -11.91
CA LYS A 121 13.98 -4.47 -11.17
C LYS A 121 13.33 -3.45 -10.26
N TRP A 122 12.07 -3.66 -9.93
CA TRP A 122 11.38 -2.72 -9.06
C TRP A 122 11.71 -2.95 -7.59
N ASN A 123 11.84 -1.84 -6.87
CA ASN A 123 11.58 -1.85 -5.44
C ASN A 123 10.07 -1.73 -5.24
N THR A 124 9.57 -2.33 -4.17
CA THR A 124 8.16 -2.32 -3.84
C THR A 124 7.99 -1.87 -2.40
N ILE A 125 7.01 -1.02 -2.16
CA ILE A 125 6.57 -0.67 -0.82
C ILE A 125 5.08 -0.97 -0.72
N THR A 126 4.67 -1.58 0.39
CA THR A 126 3.25 -1.79 0.69
C THR A 126 2.98 -1.40 2.13
N TRP A 127 1.82 -0.83 2.40
CA TRP A 127 1.39 -0.49 3.75
C TRP A 127 -0.12 -0.61 3.85
N ILE A 128 -0.61 -0.72 5.08
CA ILE A 128 -2.02 -0.96 5.35
C ILE A 128 -2.57 0.14 6.23
N ASP A 129 -3.58 0.84 5.72
CA ASP A 129 -4.40 1.75 6.51
C ASP A 129 -5.49 0.92 7.17
N ALA A 130 -5.24 0.51 8.41
CA ALA A 130 -6.17 -0.33 9.16
C ALA A 130 -7.45 0.40 9.57
N GLU A 131 -7.43 1.72 9.56
CA GLU A 131 -8.63 2.52 9.90
C GLU A 131 -9.65 2.48 8.76
N ARG A 132 -9.16 2.44 7.52
CA ARG A 132 -10.00 2.45 6.31
C ARG A 132 -10.04 1.12 5.59
N ASN A 133 -9.31 0.12 6.08
CA ASN A 133 -9.16 -1.21 5.46
C ASN A 133 -8.66 -1.14 4.02
N LEU A 134 -7.67 -0.28 3.80
CA LEU A 134 -7.03 -0.11 2.50
C LEU A 134 -5.60 -0.66 2.55
N GLN A 135 -5.21 -1.32 1.49
CA GLN A 135 -3.82 -1.66 1.25
C GLN A 135 -3.30 -0.84 0.08
N PHE A 136 -2.14 -0.25 0.26
CA PHE A 136 -1.44 0.51 -0.76
C PHE A 136 -0.18 -0.22 -1.18
N GLU A 137 0.17 -0.07 -2.45
CA GLU A 137 1.41 -0.60 -2.98
C GLU A 137 1.97 0.37 -4.02
N ILE A 138 3.29 0.58 -3.98
CA ILE A 138 4.01 1.30 -5.04
C ILE A 138 5.11 0.38 -5.55
N ASP A 139 5.19 0.24 -6.88
CA ASP A 139 6.26 -0.46 -7.57
C ASP A 139 6.98 0.54 -8.47
N ALA A 140 8.30 0.67 -8.33
CA ALA A 140 9.05 1.67 -9.07
C ALA A 140 10.53 1.31 -9.21
N ASN A 141 11.13 1.75 -10.31
CA ASN A 141 12.57 1.67 -10.54
C ASN A 141 13.26 2.87 -9.90
N VAL A 142 13.21 2.95 -8.59
CA VAL A 142 13.80 4.04 -7.78
C VAL A 142 14.47 3.45 -6.55
N ASN A 143 15.36 4.23 -5.93
CA ASN A 143 16.04 3.77 -4.73
C ASN A 143 15.11 3.81 -3.51
N ARG A 144 15.60 3.27 -2.40
CA ARG A 144 14.89 3.15 -1.14
C ARG A 144 14.30 4.47 -0.64
N ASP A 145 15.10 5.53 -0.63
CA ASP A 145 14.67 6.81 -0.07
C ASP A 145 13.57 7.45 -0.93
N VAL A 146 13.68 7.32 -2.24
CA VAL A 146 12.68 7.86 -3.18
C VAL A 146 11.36 7.14 -3.06
N ILE A 147 11.35 5.80 -2.99
CA ILE A 147 10.09 5.05 -2.90
C ILE A 147 9.38 5.30 -1.57
N LEU A 148 10.14 5.42 -0.47
CA LEU A 148 9.56 5.74 0.83
C LEU A 148 8.96 7.14 0.83
N HIS A 149 9.66 8.11 0.24
CA HIS A 149 9.17 9.48 0.12
C HIS A 149 7.88 9.56 -0.71
N MET A 150 7.82 8.82 -1.81
CA MET A 150 6.60 8.74 -2.61
C MET A 150 5.43 8.16 -1.81
N ALA A 151 5.68 7.10 -1.05
CA ALA A 151 4.64 6.49 -0.21
C ALA A 151 4.09 7.49 0.80
N GLU A 152 4.97 8.23 1.45
CA GLU A 152 4.58 9.27 2.42
C GLU A 152 3.78 10.41 1.77
N SER A 153 3.94 10.62 0.46
CA SER A 153 3.23 11.66 -0.29
C SER A 153 1.88 11.22 -0.84
N VAL A 154 1.50 9.96 -0.69
CA VAL A 154 0.20 9.47 -1.16
C VAL A 154 -0.92 10.16 -0.40
N SER A 155 -1.85 10.77 -1.12
CA SER A 155 -2.92 11.58 -0.56
C SER A 155 -4.18 11.46 -1.41
N LEU A 156 -5.32 11.78 -0.82
CA LEU A 156 -6.57 11.85 -1.57
C LEU A 156 -6.45 12.90 -2.67
N VAL A 157 -6.96 12.55 -3.84
CA VAL A 157 -7.03 13.48 -4.97
C VAL A 157 -7.93 14.64 -4.57
N LYS A 158 -7.44 15.87 -4.77
CA LYS A 158 -8.22 17.08 -4.51
C LYS A 158 -9.27 17.22 -5.59
N THR A 159 -10.54 17.26 -5.16
CA THR A 159 -11.65 17.53 -6.08
C THR A 159 -11.84 19.04 -6.18
N GLU A 160 -11.75 19.55 -7.39
CA GLU A 160 -12.12 20.93 -7.65
C GLU A 160 -13.65 21.04 -7.69
N LYS A 161 -14.15 22.08 -7.08
CA LYS A 161 -15.58 22.40 -7.15
C LYS A 161 -15.84 23.44 -8.22
#